data_111226f048e26edd38685a961621b3d3
#
_entry.id   111226f048e26edd38685a961621b3d3
#
_cell.length_a   1.000
_cell.length_b   1.000
_cell.length_c   1.000
_cell.angle_alpha   90.00
_cell.angle_beta   90.00
_cell.angle_gamma   90.00
#
_symmetry.space_group_name_H-M   'P 1'
#
loop_
_entity.id
_entity.type
_entity.pdbx_description
1 polymer ?
#
loop_
_entity_poly.entity_id
_entity_poly.type
_entity_poly.pdbx_seq_one_letter_code
_entity_poly.pdbx_strand_id
1 'polypeptide(L)'
;MAGATAEDQRQIHRTIRRHTALYLWWLMKSRPSVAFHFIADSLRYRHGVPADAEQNVAEVRAEFEKQAALGQFKELWFDMNIAPWCVTLSKVFRRSDPLRILEIGSWEGRSSLFLLTYFPQAHLTAVDTWAGTDQYEYNATEQLSDLERRFDQNLNSCAARLTKRKGSSLSVVPQLIEEGQQFDLIYVDGSHFADDAFTDAINSWRLLKEGGVMIFDDVMW
;
A
#
# COMPACT_ATOMS: atom_id res chain seq x y z
N MET A 1 -17.05 12.56 14.88
CA MET A 1 -15.79 11.86 14.55
C MET A 1 -14.67 12.87 14.75
N ALA A 2 -13.80 12.67 15.72
CA ALA A 2 -12.65 13.53 15.94
C ALA A 2 -11.56 13.08 14.96
N GLY A 3 -11.30 13.88 13.94
CA GLY A 3 -10.09 13.71 13.12
C GLY A 3 -8.86 13.83 14.00
N ALA A 4 -7.76 13.15 13.62
CA ALA A 4 -6.49 13.21 14.32
C ALA A 4 -6.14 14.66 14.65
N THR A 5 -5.86 14.95 15.92
CA THR A 5 -5.58 16.31 16.37
C THR A 5 -4.26 16.78 15.75
N ALA A 6 -4.07 18.11 15.66
CA ALA A 6 -2.78 18.67 15.20
C ALA A 6 -1.59 18.22 16.09
N GLU A 7 -1.88 17.68 17.27
CA GLU A 7 -0.90 17.13 18.20
C GLU A 7 -0.53 15.69 17.84
N ASP A 8 -1.52 14.88 17.44
CA ASP A 8 -1.32 13.52 16.93
C ASP A 8 -0.49 13.54 15.64
N GLN A 9 -0.80 14.45 14.72
CA GLN A 9 -0.01 14.62 13.50
C GLN A 9 1.43 15.06 13.80
N ARG A 10 1.64 15.95 14.78
CA ARG A 10 2.99 16.36 15.19
C ARG A 10 3.76 15.21 15.84
N GLN A 11 3.11 14.35 16.58
CA GLN A 11 3.71 13.18 17.20
C GLN A 11 4.11 12.13 16.15
N ILE A 12 3.24 11.84 15.18
CA ILE A 12 3.52 10.97 14.03
C ILE A 12 4.73 11.49 13.27
N HIS A 13 4.75 12.79 12.91
CA HIS A 13 5.89 13.38 12.21
C HIS A 13 7.21 13.33 13.00
N ARG A 14 7.16 13.45 14.33
CA ARG A 14 8.37 13.30 15.17
C ARG A 14 8.86 11.86 15.17
N THR A 15 7.97 10.89 15.26
CA THR A 15 8.29 9.45 15.25
C THR A 15 8.90 9.07 13.90
N ILE A 16 8.28 9.44 12.78
CA ILE A 16 8.81 9.20 11.43
C ILE A 16 10.20 9.80 11.27
N ARG A 17 10.41 11.08 11.66
CA ARG A 17 11.73 11.73 11.58
C ARG A 17 12.79 11.01 12.39
N ARG A 18 12.45 10.52 13.57
CA ARG A 18 13.38 9.78 14.44
C ARG A 18 13.78 8.45 13.81
N HIS A 19 12.82 7.69 13.31
CA HIS A 19 13.08 6.40 12.66
C HIS A 19 13.88 6.58 11.37
N THR A 20 13.52 7.54 10.54
CA THR A 20 14.28 7.87 9.33
C THR A 20 15.72 8.23 9.65
N ALA A 21 15.97 9.02 10.71
CA ALA A 21 17.31 9.40 11.12
C ALA A 21 18.14 8.20 11.62
N LEU A 22 17.52 7.28 12.39
CA LEU A 22 18.16 6.05 12.87
C LEU A 22 18.49 5.10 11.71
N TYR A 23 17.57 4.94 10.77
CA TYR A 23 17.77 4.12 9.57
C TYR A 23 18.89 4.69 8.68
N LEU A 24 18.89 5.99 8.45
CA LEU A 24 19.94 6.68 7.70
C LEU A 24 21.30 6.51 8.35
N TRP A 25 21.37 6.65 9.67
CA TRP A 25 22.61 6.42 10.43
C TRP A 25 23.08 4.96 10.29
N TRP A 26 22.18 3.99 10.37
CA TRP A 26 22.50 2.58 10.15
C TRP A 26 22.97 2.31 8.72
N LEU A 27 22.26 2.84 7.71
CA LEU A 27 22.65 2.73 6.30
C LEU A 27 24.04 3.36 6.05
N MET A 28 24.31 4.52 6.62
CA MET A 28 25.63 5.18 6.48
C MET A 28 26.77 4.33 7.02
N LYS A 29 26.51 3.55 8.07
CA LYS A 29 27.52 2.64 8.65
C LYS A 29 27.66 1.33 7.89
N SER A 30 26.56 0.76 7.44
CA SER A 30 26.52 -0.59 6.84
C SER A 30 26.59 -0.58 5.31
N ARG A 31 25.98 0.42 4.67
CA ARG A 31 25.88 0.53 3.19
C ARG A 31 25.94 1.99 2.73
N PRO A 32 27.08 2.66 2.78
CA PRO A 32 27.19 4.10 2.52
C PRO A 32 26.72 4.51 1.11
N SER A 33 26.92 3.68 0.09
CA SER A 33 26.40 3.93 -1.27
C SER A 33 24.87 3.98 -1.31
N VAL A 34 24.19 3.07 -0.61
CA VAL A 34 22.73 3.05 -0.50
C VAL A 34 22.23 4.27 0.26
N ALA A 35 22.90 4.64 1.36
CA ALA A 35 22.59 5.85 2.13
C ALA A 35 22.70 7.11 1.26
N PHE A 36 23.75 7.20 0.44
CA PHE A 36 23.94 8.34 -0.47
C PHE A 36 22.80 8.43 -1.51
N HIS A 37 22.43 7.32 -2.14
CA HIS A 37 21.32 7.30 -3.09
C HIS A 37 19.99 7.66 -2.40
N PHE A 38 19.73 7.13 -1.22
CA PHE A 38 18.54 7.46 -0.44
C PHE A 38 18.46 8.95 -0.11
N ILE A 39 19.57 9.57 0.32
CA ILE A 39 19.63 11.01 0.58
C ILE A 39 19.45 11.81 -0.72
N ALA A 40 20.13 11.43 -1.79
CA ALA A 40 20.05 12.12 -3.07
C ALA A 40 18.62 12.06 -3.64
N ASP A 41 17.96 10.91 -3.55
CA ASP A 41 16.57 10.75 -4.00
C ASP A 41 15.60 11.49 -3.08
N SER A 42 15.81 11.47 -1.76
CA SER A 42 15.02 12.25 -0.80
C SER A 42 15.12 13.75 -1.04
N LEU A 43 16.33 14.25 -1.40
CA LEU A 43 16.54 15.66 -1.76
C LEU A 43 15.92 15.99 -3.11
N ARG A 44 16.06 15.12 -4.11
CA ARG A 44 15.36 15.28 -5.40
C ARG A 44 13.84 15.30 -5.23
N TYR A 45 13.32 14.43 -4.35
CA TYR A 45 11.90 14.38 -4.03
C TYR A 45 11.41 15.66 -3.32
N ARG A 46 12.24 16.26 -2.47
CA ARG A 46 11.94 17.49 -1.72
C ARG A 46 12.00 18.76 -2.56
N HIS A 47 12.85 18.78 -3.60
CA HIS A 47 13.14 19.97 -4.40
C HIS A 47 12.76 19.84 -5.87
N GLY A 48 12.24 18.70 -6.29
CA GLY A 48 12.08 18.37 -7.69
C GLY A 48 10.79 17.64 -8.05
N VAL A 49 9.73 17.75 -7.22
CA VAL A 49 8.40 17.44 -7.73
C VAL A 49 8.06 18.57 -8.70
N PRO A 50 7.98 18.33 -10.02
CA PRO A 50 7.56 19.35 -10.95
C PRO A 50 6.20 19.91 -10.52
N ALA A 51 5.93 21.18 -10.75
CA ALA A 51 4.67 21.82 -10.35
C ALA A 51 3.44 21.10 -10.96
N ASP A 52 3.61 20.52 -12.14
CA ASP A 52 2.63 19.66 -12.80
C ASP A 52 2.39 18.33 -12.05
N ALA A 53 3.42 17.78 -11.41
CA ALA A 53 3.28 16.58 -10.60
C ALA A 53 2.59 16.87 -9.25
N GLU A 54 2.82 18.03 -8.62
CA GLU A 54 2.09 18.46 -7.43
C GLU A 54 0.61 18.67 -7.73
N GLN A 55 0.28 19.31 -8.84
CA GLN A 55 -1.09 19.50 -9.30
C GLN A 55 -1.75 18.15 -9.59
N ASN A 56 -1.06 17.24 -10.27
CA ASN A 56 -1.56 15.90 -10.54
C ASN A 56 -1.82 15.10 -9.25
N VAL A 57 -0.94 15.20 -8.25
CA VAL A 57 -1.16 14.56 -6.93
C VAL A 57 -2.40 15.13 -6.24
N ALA A 58 -2.60 16.45 -6.30
CA ALA A 58 -3.78 17.08 -5.69
C ALA A 58 -5.09 16.65 -6.37
N GLU A 59 -5.10 16.57 -7.69
CA GLU A 59 -6.25 16.10 -8.48
C GLU A 59 -6.58 14.64 -8.17
N VAL A 60 -5.56 13.77 -8.16
CA VAL A 60 -5.71 12.35 -7.82
C VAL A 60 -6.23 12.18 -6.40
N ARG A 61 -5.68 12.93 -5.45
CA ARG A 61 -6.15 12.91 -4.06
C ARG A 61 -7.61 13.32 -3.96
N ALA A 62 -8.01 14.39 -4.62
CA ALA A 62 -9.39 14.86 -4.61
C ALA A 62 -10.37 13.83 -5.23
N GLU A 63 -9.97 13.18 -6.31
CA GLU A 63 -10.72 12.10 -6.95
C GLU A 63 -10.88 10.90 -6.00
N PHE A 64 -9.79 10.47 -5.38
CA PHE A 64 -9.78 9.38 -4.40
C PHE A 64 -10.64 9.70 -3.18
N GLU A 65 -10.46 10.88 -2.56
CA GLU A 65 -11.24 11.27 -1.37
C GLU A 65 -12.74 11.35 -1.66
N LYS A 66 -13.12 11.77 -2.86
CA LYS A 66 -14.52 11.75 -3.29
C LYS A 66 -15.10 10.32 -3.28
N GLN A 67 -14.33 9.33 -3.72
CA GLN A 67 -14.74 7.93 -3.68
C GLN A 67 -14.70 7.39 -2.24
N ALA A 68 -13.65 7.69 -1.50
CA ALA A 68 -13.46 7.25 -0.12
C ALA A 68 -14.55 7.79 0.83
N ALA A 69 -15.07 8.99 0.57
CA ALA A 69 -16.18 9.57 1.33
C ALA A 69 -17.50 8.79 1.23
N LEU A 70 -17.64 7.91 0.25
CA LEU A 70 -18.80 7.02 0.10
C LEU A 70 -18.67 5.75 0.95
N GLY A 71 -17.48 5.46 1.46
CA GLY A 71 -17.16 4.28 2.27
C GLY A 71 -17.12 4.56 3.77
N GLN A 72 -16.76 3.53 4.52
CA GLN A 72 -16.59 3.56 5.98
C GLN A 72 -15.17 3.13 6.34
N PHE A 73 -14.22 4.04 6.22
CA PHE A 73 -12.83 3.83 6.60
C PHE A 73 -12.61 4.34 8.03
N LYS A 74 -12.11 3.47 8.90
CA LYS A 74 -11.73 3.82 10.27
C LYS A 74 -10.27 4.26 10.34
N GLU A 75 -9.44 3.65 9.46
CA GLU A 75 -8.01 3.88 9.43
C GLU A 75 -7.59 4.58 8.13
N LEU A 76 -6.65 5.51 8.25
CA LEU A 76 -6.15 6.33 7.16
C LEU A 76 -4.64 6.09 6.91
N TRP A 77 -4.14 4.91 7.29
CA TRP A 77 -2.71 4.58 7.24
C TRP A 77 -2.12 4.74 5.83
N PHE A 78 -2.89 4.34 4.83
CA PHE A 78 -2.48 4.42 3.44
C PHE A 78 -2.26 5.86 2.92
N ASP A 79 -2.88 6.89 3.51
CA ASP A 79 -2.95 8.25 2.93
C ASP A 79 -1.58 8.91 2.75
N MET A 80 -0.59 8.50 3.55
CA MET A 80 0.79 8.95 3.42
C MET A 80 1.46 8.42 2.14
N ASN A 81 0.96 7.32 1.58
CA ASN A 81 1.49 6.67 0.39
C ASN A 81 0.97 7.30 -0.92
N ILE A 82 -0.10 8.09 -0.89
CA ILE A 82 -0.74 8.64 -2.11
C ILE A 82 0.24 9.44 -2.95
N ALA A 83 0.93 10.42 -2.37
CA ALA A 83 1.84 11.27 -3.11
C ALA A 83 3.07 10.51 -3.66
N PRO A 84 3.82 9.74 -2.85
CA PRO A 84 4.92 8.93 -3.37
C PRO A 84 4.47 7.93 -4.44
N TRP A 85 3.31 7.32 -4.32
CA TRP A 85 2.80 6.38 -5.31
C TRP A 85 2.44 7.05 -6.63
N CYS A 86 1.75 8.21 -6.61
CA CYS A 86 1.46 8.97 -7.82
C CYS A 86 2.75 9.27 -8.60
N VAL A 87 3.79 9.73 -7.92
CA VAL A 87 5.07 10.10 -8.55
C VAL A 87 5.84 8.86 -9.04
N THR A 88 5.82 7.77 -8.29
CA THR A 88 6.61 6.58 -8.63
C THR A 88 5.93 5.75 -9.70
N LEU A 89 4.64 5.46 -9.54
CA LEU A 89 3.90 4.62 -10.49
C LEU A 89 3.73 5.29 -11.85
N SER A 90 3.59 6.62 -11.91
CA SER A 90 3.52 7.35 -13.19
C SER A 90 4.77 7.25 -14.06
N LYS A 91 5.93 6.87 -13.49
CA LYS A 91 7.16 6.63 -14.24
C LYS A 91 7.17 5.29 -14.98
N VAL A 92 6.33 4.36 -14.55
CA VAL A 92 6.30 2.98 -15.09
C VAL A 92 5.00 2.72 -15.84
N PHE A 93 3.87 3.20 -15.30
CA PHE A 93 2.54 2.92 -15.82
C PHE A 93 1.80 4.19 -16.20
N ARG A 94 0.94 4.10 -17.22
CA ARG A 94 -0.07 5.13 -17.52
C ARG A 94 -1.33 4.83 -16.70
N ARG A 95 -2.04 5.85 -16.27
CA ARG A 95 -3.32 5.67 -15.55
C ARG A 95 -4.36 4.86 -16.35
N SER A 96 -4.27 4.88 -17.69
CA SER A 96 -5.15 4.13 -18.59
C SER A 96 -4.75 2.68 -18.82
N ASP A 97 -3.62 2.22 -18.29
CA ASP A 97 -3.15 0.85 -18.52
C ASP A 97 -4.07 -0.17 -17.81
N PRO A 98 -4.45 -1.26 -18.49
CA PRO A 98 -5.31 -2.29 -17.92
C PRO A 98 -4.51 -3.26 -17.04
N LEU A 99 -3.99 -2.75 -15.93
CA LEU A 99 -3.11 -3.49 -15.05
C LEU A 99 -3.83 -4.63 -14.33
N ARG A 100 -3.12 -5.72 -14.12
CA ARG A 100 -3.46 -6.74 -13.14
C ARG A 100 -2.68 -6.47 -11.87
N ILE A 101 -3.38 -6.22 -10.78
CA ILE A 101 -2.80 -5.84 -9.49
C ILE A 101 -3.07 -6.94 -8.48
N LEU A 102 -2.04 -7.31 -7.72
CA LEU A 102 -2.16 -8.14 -6.51
C LEU A 102 -1.91 -7.27 -5.29
N GLU A 103 -2.77 -7.37 -4.30
CA GLU A 103 -2.59 -6.76 -2.99
C GLU A 103 -2.65 -7.84 -1.92
N ILE A 104 -1.65 -7.89 -1.06
CA ILE A 104 -1.56 -8.77 0.10
C ILE A 104 -1.66 -7.91 1.34
N GLY A 105 -2.71 -8.11 2.14
CA GLY A 105 -3.08 -7.22 3.24
C GLY A 105 -3.92 -6.05 2.77
N SER A 106 -5.22 -6.27 2.64
CA SER A 106 -6.14 -5.26 2.08
C SER A 106 -6.94 -4.51 3.15
N TRP A 107 -7.01 -5.07 4.37
CA TRP A 107 -7.71 -4.48 5.52
C TRP A 107 -9.12 -3.97 5.14
N GLU A 108 -9.42 -2.67 5.35
CA GLU A 108 -10.68 -2.03 4.98
C GLU A 108 -10.78 -1.67 3.49
N GLY A 109 -9.71 -1.93 2.70
CA GLY A 109 -9.65 -1.67 1.26
C GLY A 109 -9.32 -0.23 0.88
N ARG A 110 -8.67 0.57 1.75
CA ARG A 110 -8.34 1.95 1.43
C ARG A 110 -7.29 2.06 0.33
N SER A 111 -6.24 1.26 0.39
CA SER A 111 -5.23 1.08 -0.65
C SER A 111 -5.82 0.47 -1.92
N SER A 112 -6.67 -0.55 -1.78
CA SER A 112 -7.41 -1.16 -2.89
C SER A 112 -8.24 -0.14 -3.66
N LEU A 113 -9.00 0.71 -2.93
CA LEU A 113 -9.83 1.76 -3.52
C LEU A 113 -8.96 2.80 -4.24
N PHE A 114 -7.83 3.19 -3.64
CA PHE A 114 -6.89 4.09 -4.30
C PHE A 114 -6.37 3.51 -5.61
N LEU A 115 -5.88 2.28 -5.60
CA LEU A 115 -5.36 1.60 -6.79
C LEU A 115 -6.39 1.51 -7.92
N LEU A 116 -7.63 1.15 -7.58
CA LEU A 116 -8.73 1.04 -8.55
C LEU A 116 -9.27 2.40 -9.03
N THR A 117 -9.06 3.47 -8.25
CA THR A 117 -9.36 4.86 -8.67
C THR A 117 -8.24 5.41 -9.53
N TYR A 118 -6.99 5.20 -9.11
CA TYR A 118 -5.81 5.68 -9.83
C TYR A 118 -5.66 5.01 -11.21
N PHE A 119 -5.93 3.69 -11.29
CA PHE A 119 -5.93 2.89 -12.51
C PHE A 119 -7.34 2.41 -12.86
N PRO A 120 -8.15 3.24 -13.53
CA PRO A 120 -9.57 2.94 -13.75
C PRO A 120 -9.83 1.74 -14.68
N GLN A 121 -8.81 1.24 -15.38
CA GLN A 121 -8.90 0.03 -16.21
C GLN A 121 -8.27 -1.20 -15.54
N ALA A 122 -7.70 -1.05 -14.34
CA ALA A 122 -7.06 -2.16 -13.65
C ALA A 122 -8.07 -3.13 -13.05
N HIS A 123 -7.63 -4.39 -12.90
CA HIS A 123 -8.27 -5.42 -12.10
C HIS A 123 -7.39 -5.77 -10.91
N LEU A 124 -7.95 -5.73 -9.70
CA LEU A 124 -7.24 -5.98 -8.45
C LEU A 124 -7.66 -7.33 -7.86
N THR A 125 -6.68 -8.14 -7.49
CA THR A 125 -6.86 -9.32 -6.65
C THR A 125 -6.42 -8.96 -5.23
N ALA A 126 -7.37 -8.94 -4.29
CA ALA A 126 -7.14 -8.65 -2.89
C ALA A 126 -7.04 -9.95 -2.08
N VAL A 127 -5.94 -10.11 -1.37
CA VAL A 127 -5.67 -11.25 -0.49
C VAL A 127 -5.59 -10.76 0.94
N ASP A 128 -6.49 -11.24 1.79
CA ASP A 128 -6.52 -10.91 3.21
C ASP A 128 -7.25 -12.01 3.99
N THR A 129 -6.95 -12.16 5.25
CA THR A 129 -7.69 -13.03 6.17
C THR A 129 -8.99 -12.38 6.62
N TRP A 130 -9.03 -11.05 6.65
CA TRP A 130 -10.03 -10.20 7.32
C TRP A 130 -10.30 -10.63 8.76
N ALA A 131 -9.33 -11.28 9.38
CA ALA A 131 -9.38 -11.74 10.78
C ALA A 131 -8.45 -10.91 11.69
N GLY A 132 -7.76 -9.92 11.11
CA GLY A 132 -6.74 -9.14 11.82
C GLY A 132 -5.38 -9.82 11.81
N THR A 133 -4.47 -9.31 12.61
CA THR A 133 -3.10 -9.81 12.77
C THR A 133 -2.81 -10.06 14.25
N ASP A 134 -2.01 -11.07 14.55
CA ASP A 134 -1.59 -11.40 15.92
C ASP A 134 -0.62 -10.38 16.54
N GLN A 135 -0.16 -9.41 15.76
CA GLN A 135 0.92 -8.50 16.14
C GLN A 135 0.51 -7.32 17.01
N TYR A 136 -0.80 -6.99 17.12
CA TYR A 136 -1.22 -5.78 17.80
C TYR A 136 -2.42 -5.96 18.73
N GLU A 137 -2.41 -5.16 19.82
CA GLU A 137 -3.54 -4.83 20.69
C GLU A 137 -4.78 -4.27 19.94
N TYR A 138 -4.68 -4.08 18.61
CA TYR A 138 -5.77 -3.73 17.69
C TYR A 138 -6.83 -4.82 17.53
N ASN A 139 -6.61 -5.98 18.11
CA ASN A 139 -7.59 -7.06 18.22
C ASN A 139 -8.76 -6.74 19.19
N ALA A 140 -9.10 -5.46 19.37
CA ALA A 140 -10.39 -5.12 19.92
C ALA A 140 -11.46 -5.74 19.02
N THR A 141 -12.08 -6.82 19.50
CA THR A 141 -13.03 -7.69 18.80
C THR A 141 -14.10 -6.96 18.00
N GLU A 142 -14.46 -5.74 18.36
CA GLU A 142 -15.42 -4.89 17.63
C GLU A 142 -14.89 -4.34 16.29
N GLN A 143 -13.58 -4.12 16.16
CA GLN A 143 -13.00 -3.61 14.91
C GLN A 143 -12.86 -4.70 13.85
N LEU A 144 -12.60 -5.94 14.27
CA LEU A 144 -12.39 -7.07 13.39
C LEU A 144 -13.70 -7.74 12.95
N SER A 145 -14.73 -7.77 13.80
CA SER A 145 -16.00 -8.44 13.50
C SER A 145 -16.66 -7.93 12.22
N ASP A 146 -16.40 -6.67 11.87
CA ASP A 146 -16.99 -5.98 10.70
C ASP A 146 -16.00 -5.73 9.56
N LEU A 147 -14.74 -6.13 9.71
CA LEU A 147 -13.65 -5.74 8.80
C LEU A 147 -13.94 -6.17 7.36
N GLU A 148 -14.26 -7.45 7.17
CA GLU A 148 -14.58 -7.99 5.86
C GLU A 148 -15.82 -7.32 5.22
N ARG A 149 -16.85 -7.08 6.02
CA ARG A 149 -18.07 -6.38 5.57
C ARG A 149 -17.76 -4.93 5.16
N ARG A 150 -16.91 -4.24 5.92
CA ARG A 150 -16.46 -2.87 5.56
C ARG A 150 -15.67 -2.87 4.26
N PHE A 151 -14.75 -3.82 4.09
CA PHE A 151 -14.02 -4.00 2.84
C PHE A 151 -15.00 -4.15 1.66
N ASP A 152 -15.95 -5.07 1.76
CA ASP A 152 -16.94 -5.32 0.70
C ASP A 152 -17.78 -4.08 0.40
N GLN A 153 -18.20 -3.33 1.42
CA GLN A 153 -18.95 -2.08 1.26
C GLN A 153 -18.11 -0.97 0.63
N ASN A 154 -16.88 -0.79 1.10
CA ASN A 154 -15.96 0.25 0.62
C ASN A 154 -15.60 0.05 -0.85
N LEU A 155 -15.50 -1.19 -1.30
CA LEU A 155 -15.12 -1.57 -2.67
C LEU A 155 -16.33 -1.86 -3.58
N ASN A 156 -17.56 -1.70 -3.10
CA ASN A 156 -18.76 -2.04 -3.87
C ASN A 156 -18.83 -1.34 -5.24
N SER A 157 -18.40 -0.08 -5.32
CA SER A 157 -18.35 0.67 -6.58
C SER A 157 -17.32 0.12 -7.59
N CYS A 158 -16.35 -0.66 -7.11
CA CYS A 158 -15.29 -1.28 -7.89
C CYS A 158 -15.45 -2.81 -8.04
N ALA A 159 -16.55 -3.40 -7.55
CA ALA A 159 -16.72 -4.85 -7.46
C ALA A 159 -16.51 -5.60 -8.79
N ALA A 160 -16.86 -4.99 -9.94
CA ALA A 160 -16.65 -5.59 -11.25
C ALA A 160 -15.14 -5.75 -11.62
N ARG A 161 -14.25 -5.04 -10.94
CA ARG A 161 -12.80 -5.03 -11.16
C ARG A 161 -12.01 -5.55 -9.95
N LEU A 162 -12.70 -6.24 -9.04
CA LEU A 162 -12.13 -6.77 -7.82
C LEU A 162 -12.34 -8.29 -7.74
N THR A 163 -11.26 -9.02 -7.49
CA THR A 163 -11.29 -10.42 -7.09
C THR A 163 -10.84 -10.54 -5.65
N LYS A 164 -11.73 -11.00 -4.78
CA LYS A 164 -11.44 -11.21 -3.37
C LYS A 164 -10.99 -12.65 -3.11
N ARG A 165 -9.85 -12.84 -2.48
CA ARG A 165 -9.26 -14.14 -2.11
C ARG A 165 -9.04 -14.16 -0.59
N LYS A 166 -10.05 -14.68 0.13
CA LYS A 166 -9.98 -14.78 1.60
C LYS A 166 -9.04 -15.90 2.05
N GLY A 167 -8.05 -15.54 2.84
CA GLY A 167 -7.10 -16.48 3.44
C GLY A 167 -5.77 -15.82 3.76
N SER A 168 -4.91 -16.56 4.46
CA SER A 168 -3.52 -16.16 4.65
C SER A 168 -2.78 -16.12 3.32
N SER A 169 -1.90 -15.13 3.14
CA SER A 169 -1.01 -15.04 1.99
C SER A 169 -0.19 -16.32 1.79
N LEU A 170 0.26 -16.94 2.89
CA LEU A 170 1.00 -18.20 2.87
C LEU A 170 0.23 -19.35 2.22
N SER A 171 -1.09 -19.30 2.19
CA SER A 171 -1.92 -20.32 1.53
C SER A 171 -2.47 -19.87 0.19
N VAL A 172 -2.81 -18.59 0.03
CA VAL A 172 -3.45 -18.07 -1.20
C VAL A 172 -2.43 -17.79 -2.30
N VAL A 173 -1.26 -17.22 -1.96
CA VAL A 173 -0.25 -16.89 -2.97
C VAL A 173 0.29 -18.14 -3.70
N PRO A 174 0.57 -19.27 -3.03
CA PRO A 174 0.88 -20.52 -3.72
C PRO A 174 -0.22 -20.99 -4.69
N GLN A 175 -1.50 -20.84 -4.33
CA GLN A 175 -2.62 -21.18 -5.23
C GLN A 175 -2.62 -20.30 -6.49
N LEU A 176 -2.36 -19.00 -6.34
CA LEU A 176 -2.24 -18.09 -7.48
C LEU A 176 -1.09 -18.48 -8.41
N ILE A 177 0.01 -19.01 -7.85
CA ILE A 177 1.14 -19.56 -8.63
C ILE A 177 0.70 -20.81 -9.40
N GLU A 178 0.00 -21.73 -8.76
CA GLU A 178 -0.53 -22.96 -9.39
C GLU A 178 -1.56 -22.63 -10.49
N GLU A 179 -2.37 -21.59 -10.29
CA GLU A 179 -3.31 -21.05 -11.27
C GLU A 179 -2.61 -20.34 -12.44
N GLY A 180 -1.28 -20.18 -12.41
CA GLY A 180 -0.53 -19.47 -13.45
C GLY A 180 -0.84 -17.98 -13.53
N GLN A 181 -1.28 -17.36 -12.42
CA GLN A 181 -1.58 -15.95 -12.40
C GLN A 181 -0.30 -15.11 -12.53
N GLN A 182 -0.43 -13.94 -13.18
CA GLN A 182 0.66 -12.98 -13.35
C GLN A 182 0.12 -11.55 -13.18
N PHE A 183 0.91 -10.69 -12.51
CA PHE A 183 0.51 -9.32 -12.14
C PHE A 183 1.52 -8.30 -12.61
N ASP A 184 1.03 -7.13 -12.99
CA ASP A 184 1.84 -5.97 -13.41
C ASP A 184 2.34 -5.18 -12.19
N LEU A 185 1.51 -5.11 -11.15
CA LEU A 185 1.81 -4.45 -9.89
C LEU A 185 1.45 -5.38 -8.73
N ILE A 186 2.36 -5.52 -7.78
CA ILE A 186 2.13 -6.27 -6.53
C ILE A 186 2.41 -5.34 -5.36
N TYR A 187 1.45 -5.23 -4.44
CA TYR A 187 1.60 -4.53 -3.17
C TYR A 187 1.55 -5.52 -2.02
N VAL A 188 2.59 -5.52 -1.19
CA VAL A 188 2.72 -6.40 -0.04
C VAL A 188 2.67 -5.55 1.23
N ASP A 189 1.56 -5.66 1.95
CA ASP A 189 1.23 -4.93 3.19
C ASP A 189 0.47 -5.87 4.14
N GLY A 190 1.00 -7.10 4.28
CA GLY A 190 0.37 -8.16 5.05
C GLY A 190 0.89 -8.27 6.47
N SER A 191 1.49 -9.41 6.79
CA SER A 191 2.11 -9.65 8.09
C SER A 191 3.42 -8.87 8.24
N HIS A 192 3.65 -8.30 9.43
CA HIS A 192 4.90 -7.61 9.77
C HIS A 192 5.94 -8.53 10.41
N PHE A 193 5.66 -9.83 10.54
CA PHE A 193 6.69 -10.81 10.93
C PHE A 193 7.67 -11.00 9.79
N ALA A 194 8.97 -10.98 10.11
CA ALA A 194 10.03 -11.00 9.11
C ALA A 194 10.02 -12.24 8.20
N ASP A 195 9.66 -13.40 8.74
CA ASP A 195 9.54 -14.66 8.02
C ASP A 195 8.33 -14.68 7.09
N ASP A 196 7.18 -14.14 7.51
CA ASP A 196 6.00 -14.00 6.66
C ASP A 196 6.26 -13.01 5.51
N ALA A 197 6.76 -11.81 5.82
CA ALA A 197 7.10 -10.80 4.84
C ALA A 197 8.14 -11.30 3.81
N PHE A 198 9.13 -12.06 4.27
CA PHE A 198 10.11 -12.69 3.39
C PHE A 198 9.49 -13.77 2.50
N THR A 199 8.59 -14.58 3.05
CA THR A 199 7.87 -15.62 2.29
C THR A 199 6.94 -14.98 1.25
N ASP A 200 6.23 -13.92 1.63
CA ASP A 200 5.39 -13.16 0.71
C ASP A 200 6.21 -12.54 -0.42
N ALA A 201 7.39 -12.02 -0.12
CA ALA A 201 8.31 -11.47 -1.12
C ALA A 201 8.72 -12.52 -2.16
N ILE A 202 9.19 -13.70 -1.71
CA ILE A 202 9.68 -14.76 -2.60
C ILE A 202 8.54 -15.34 -3.45
N ASN A 203 7.39 -15.63 -2.84
CA ASN A 203 6.27 -16.21 -3.55
C ASN A 203 5.66 -15.20 -4.53
N SER A 204 5.51 -13.95 -4.13
CA SER A 204 4.96 -12.89 -4.99
C SER A 204 5.88 -12.57 -6.17
N TRP A 205 7.21 -12.70 -6.00
CA TRP A 205 8.16 -12.53 -7.11
C TRP A 205 7.86 -13.45 -8.29
N ARG A 206 7.38 -14.68 -8.02
CA ARG A 206 6.99 -15.65 -9.05
C ARG A 206 5.74 -15.24 -9.82
N LEU A 207 4.93 -14.37 -9.24
CA LEU A 207 3.70 -13.83 -9.82
C LEU A 207 3.93 -12.50 -10.55
N LEU A 208 5.10 -11.88 -10.39
CA LEU A 208 5.40 -10.61 -11.03
C LEU A 208 5.76 -10.81 -12.49
N LYS A 209 5.10 -10.07 -13.37
CA LYS A 209 5.46 -10.02 -14.79
C LYS A 209 6.82 -9.36 -15.00
N GLU A 210 7.50 -9.69 -16.08
CA GLU A 210 8.69 -8.97 -16.52
C GLU A 210 8.35 -7.48 -16.76
N GLY A 211 9.15 -6.59 -16.18
CA GLY A 211 8.90 -5.14 -16.18
C GLY A 211 7.83 -4.67 -15.20
N GLY A 212 7.25 -5.57 -14.41
CA GLY A 212 6.29 -5.25 -13.35
C GLY A 212 6.95 -4.58 -12.14
N VAL A 213 6.13 -4.05 -11.24
CA VAL A 213 6.55 -3.37 -10.01
C VAL A 213 6.04 -4.13 -8.80
N MET A 214 6.91 -4.29 -7.80
CA MET A 214 6.54 -4.79 -6.47
C MET A 214 6.85 -3.73 -5.42
N ILE A 215 5.86 -3.45 -4.58
CA ILE A 215 5.97 -2.48 -3.48
C ILE A 215 5.81 -3.24 -2.17
N PHE A 216 6.70 -2.99 -1.23
CA PHE A 216 6.58 -3.44 0.16
C PHE A 216 6.30 -2.26 1.05
N ASP A 217 5.29 -2.38 1.91
CA ASP A 217 5.09 -1.45 3.01
C ASP A 217 5.93 -1.85 4.23
N ASP A 218 5.99 -0.98 5.21
CA ASP A 218 6.55 -1.23 6.55
C ASP A 218 7.99 -1.81 6.61
N VAL A 219 8.79 -1.59 5.57
CA VAL A 219 10.22 -2.03 5.52
C VAL A 219 11.09 -1.47 6.65
N MET A 220 10.52 -0.62 7.50
CA MET A 220 11.18 0.05 8.63
C MET A 220 10.70 -0.42 10.00
N TRP A 221 9.83 -1.42 10.05
CA TRP A 221 9.34 -2.04 11.29
C TRP A 221 10.36 -2.97 11.93
#